data_5bd997827f84c284a980b8bf10b269f0
#
_entry.id   5bd997827f84c284a980b8bf10b269f0
#
_cell.length_a   1.000
_cell.length_b   1.000
_cell.length_c   1.000
_cell.angle_alpha   90.00
_cell.angle_beta   90.00
_cell.angle_gamma   90.00
#
_symmetry.space_group_name_H-M   'P 1'
#
loop_
_entity.id
_entity.type
_entity.pdbx_description
1 polymer ?
#
loop_
_entity_poly.entity_id
_entity_poly.type
_entity_poly.pdbx_seq_one_letter_code
_entity_poly.pdbx_strand_id
1 'polypeptide(L)'
;DNKVDKKSQVVTKGIEVGHIFYFGDKYSKPLNCFIDNQEGKKDSVKMGSYGIGVSRLVGAVIEAKYENNIMKWPKSITPFDVVIIPSINKNDNENLIKAKKIYEELKKQNIDVLLDDVDENMSNKFKKHDLIGIPYQIIVGSKSTNNNFEFKEVNTESQAMSLSDIVSKLKN
;
A
#
# COMPACT_ATOMS: atom_id res chain seq x y z
N ASP A 1 -14.22 12.54 29.51
CA ASP A 1 -13.38 12.81 30.68
C ASP A 1 -13.98 13.97 31.42
N ASN A 2 -14.42 13.75 32.71
CA ASN A 2 -15.09 14.77 33.50
C ASN A 2 -14.16 15.92 33.95
N LYS A 3 -12.88 15.86 33.59
CA LYS A 3 -11.87 16.87 33.96
C LYS A 3 -11.67 17.92 32.85
N VAL A 4 -12.27 17.76 31.69
CA VAL A 4 -12.16 18.70 30.58
C VAL A 4 -13.47 19.42 30.36
N ASP A 5 -13.44 20.74 30.25
CA ASP A 5 -14.64 21.54 29.97
C ASP A 5 -15.30 21.03 28.66
N LYS A 6 -16.61 20.78 28.74
CA LYS A 6 -17.39 20.29 27.58
C LYS A 6 -17.25 21.18 26.36
N LYS A 7 -17.03 22.48 26.50
CA LYS A 7 -16.80 23.43 25.42
C LYS A 7 -15.45 23.20 24.68
N SER A 8 -14.50 22.57 25.36
CA SER A 8 -13.19 22.25 24.81
C SER A 8 -13.10 20.82 24.29
N GLN A 9 -14.20 20.06 24.33
CA GLN A 9 -14.24 18.68 23.83
C GLN A 9 -14.66 18.65 22.38
N VAL A 10 -13.85 17.98 21.56
CA VAL A 10 -14.20 17.64 20.19
C VAL A 10 -14.49 16.14 20.13
N VAL A 11 -15.70 15.78 19.74
CA VAL A 11 -16.11 14.38 19.57
C VAL A 11 -16.11 14.07 18.08
N THR A 12 -15.33 13.08 17.68
CA THR A 12 -15.24 12.63 16.29
C THR A 12 -15.24 11.12 16.23
N LYS A 13 -15.60 10.57 15.05
CA LYS A 13 -15.43 9.15 14.77
C LYS A 13 -14.02 8.90 14.25
N GLY A 14 -13.43 7.80 14.63
CA GLY A 14 -12.11 7.39 14.17
C GLY A 14 -11.97 5.88 14.15
N ILE A 15 -10.94 5.40 13.48
CA ILE A 15 -10.56 3.98 13.47
C ILE A 15 -9.39 3.82 14.43
N GLU A 16 -9.55 2.96 15.44
CA GLU A 16 -8.46 2.61 16.35
C GLU A 16 -7.44 1.72 15.61
N VAL A 17 -6.28 2.27 15.32
CA VAL A 17 -5.19 1.54 14.63
C VAL A 17 -4.15 0.98 15.59
N GLY A 18 -4.06 1.54 16.78
CA GLY A 18 -3.12 1.09 17.81
C GLY A 18 -3.54 1.54 19.19
N HIS A 19 -2.99 0.91 20.21
CA HIS A 19 -3.30 1.19 21.61
C HIS A 19 -2.05 1.06 22.48
N ILE A 20 -1.94 1.95 23.46
CA ILE A 20 -0.91 1.92 24.51
C ILE A 20 -1.61 1.58 25.81
N PHE A 21 -1.14 0.54 26.48
CA PHE A 21 -1.61 0.14 27.79
C PHE A 21 -0.54 0.44 28.84
N TYR A 22 -0.88 1.16 29.87
CA TYR A 22 -0.05 1.33 31.04
C TYR A 22 -0.61 0.53 32.20
N PHE A 23 0.07 -0.53 32.59
CA PHE A 23 -0.35 -1.42 33.67
C PHE A 23 0.22 -1.03 35.03
N GLY A 24 1.21 -0.15 35.08
CA GLY A 24 1.93 0.16 36.30
C GLY A 24 2.53 -1.10 36.92
N ASP A 25 2.23 -1.36 38.18
CA ASP A 25 2.72 -2.54 38.93
C ASP A 25 1.64 -3.64 39.14
N LYS A 26 0.53 -3.56 38.41
CA LYS A 26 -0.60 -4.49 38.52
C LYS A 26 -0.21 -5.96 38.37
N TYR A 27 0.73 -6.25 37.51
CA TYR A 27 1.21 -7.62 37.26
C TYR A 27 2.55 -7.91 37.91
N SER A 28 3.45 -6.94 38.01
CA SER A 28 4.76 -7.11 38.58
C SER A 28 4.74 -7.39 40.09
N LYS A 29 3.88 -6.72 40.84
CA LYS A 29 3.73 -6.97 42.28
C LYS A 29 3.31 -8.41 42.59
N PRO A 30 2.23 -8.98 42.05
CA PRO A 30 1.81 -10.35 42.30
C PRO A 30 2.87 -11.39 41.85
N LEU A 31 3.65 -11.05 40.81
CA LEU A 31 4.72 -11.91 40.32
C LEU A 31 6.04 -11.74 41.06
N ASN A 32 6.09 -10.92 42.11
CA ASN A 32 7.29 -10.56 42.88
C ASN A 32 8.43 -10.03 42.01
N CYS A 33 8.12 -9.32 40.94
CA CYS A 33 9.09 -8.74 40.02
C CYS A 33 9.53 -7.37 40.53
N PHE A 34 10.66 -7.32 41.24
CA PHE A 34 11.24 -6.12 41.83
C PHE A 34 12.64 -5.86 41.33
N ILE A 35 13.06 -4.62 41.34
CA ILE A 35 14.43 -4.16 41.09
C ILE A 35 14.92 -3.39 42.30
N ASP A 36 16.22 -3.37 42.54
CA ASP A 36 16.81 -2.47 43.51
C ASP A 36 17.04 -1.11 42.87
N ASN A 37 16.51 -0.04 43.50
CA ASN A 37 16.73 1.32 43.02
C ASN A 37 18.10 1.84 43.48
N GLN A 38 18.42 3.08 43.09
CA GLN A 38 19.73 3.69 43.42
C GLN A 38 19.97 3.85 44.90
N GLU A 39 18.92 3.79 45.73
CA GLU A 39 18.98 3.88 47.20
C GLU A 39 19.03 2.48 47.86
N GLY A 40 19.11 1.41 47.08
CA GLY A 40 19.09 0.02 47.58
C GLY A 40 17.72 -0.47 48.06
N LYS A 41 16.63 0.29 47.75
CA LYS A 41 15.26 -0.14 48.04
C LYS A 41 14.65 -0.90 46.91
N LYS A 42 13.79 -1.87 47.23
CA LYS A 42 13.06 -2.67 46.22
C LYS A 42 11.87 -1.86 45.68
N ASP A 43 11.89 -1.63 44.37
CA ASP A 43 10.79 -1.05 43.60
C ASP A 43 10.18 -2.08 42.64
N SER A 44 8.84 -2.06 42.56
CA SER A 44 8.16 -2.92 41.58
C SER A 44 8.37 -2.40 40.16
N VAL A 45 8.66 -3.32 39.22
CA VAL A 45 8.82 -2.99 37.81
C VAL A 45 7.50 -2.41 37.26
N LYS A 46 7.57 -1.27 36.57
CA LYS A 46 6.42 -0.72 35.88
C LYS A 46 6.31 -1.36 34.50
N MET A 47 5.10 -1.74 34.13
CA MET A 47 4.81 -2.47 32.90
C MET A 47 3.89 -1.67 31.98
N GLY A 48 4.10 -1.81 30.69
CA GLY A 48 3.24 -1.31 29.65
C GLY A 48 3.17 -2.27 28.47
N SER A 49 2.20 -2.09 27.60
CA SER A 49 2.06 -2.83 26.37
C SER A 49 1.70 -1.88 25.24
N TYR A 50 2.17 -2.19 24.06
CA TYR A 50 1.95 -1.41 22.84
C TYR A 50 1.46 -2.35 21.77
N GLY A 51 0.30 -2.06 21.19
CA GLY A 51 -0.30 -2.91 20.18
C GLY A 51 -0.68 -2.11 18.94
N ILE A 52 -0.43 -2.69 17.75
CA ILE A 52 -0.90 -2.17 16.47
C ILE A 52 -1.69 -3.27 15.78
N GLY A 53 -2.91 -2.92 15.32
CA GLY A 53 -3.76 -3.83 14.56
C GLY A 53 -3.34 -3.88 13.09
N VAL A 54 -2.30 -4.65 12.73
CA VAL A 54 -1.72 -4.68 11.38
C VAL A 54 -2.78 -5.01 10.32
N SER A 55 -3.60 -6.02 10.52
CA SER A 55 -4.69 -6.37 9.59
C SER A 55 -5.80 -5.31 9.56
N ARG A 56 -6.07 -4.64 10.69
CA ARG A 56 -7.00 -3.51 10.73
C ARG A 56 -6.49 -2.30 9.95
N LEU A 57 -5.18 -2.08 9.89
CA LEU A 57 -4.59 -0.99 9.11
C LEU A 57 -4.95 -1.07 7.64
N VAL A 58 -5.01 -2.25 7.03
CA VAL A 58 -5.43 -2.42 5.63
C VAL A 58 -6.83 -1.84 5.43
N GLY A 59 -7.79 -2.26 6.27
CA GLY A 59 -9.17 -1.73 6.22
C GLY A 59 -9.23 -0.23 6.50
N ALA A 60 -8.45 0.26 7.47
CA ALA A 60 -8.41 1.68 7.84
C ALA A 60 -7.87 2.55 6.70
N VAL A 61 -6.85 2.09 5.97
CA VAL A 61 -6.31 2.81 4.82
C VAL A 61 -7.30 2.82 3.67
N ILE A 62 -7.98 1.69 3.40
CA ILE A 62 -9.03 1.62 2.38
C ILE A 62 -10.15 2.63 2.72
N GLU A 63 -10.67 2.60 3.93
CA GLU A 63 -11.71 3.53 4.40
C GLU A 63 -11.30 5.00 4.24
N ALA A 64 -10.04 5.32 4.54
CA ALA A 64 -9.53 6.69 4.52
C ALA A 64 -9.14 7.19 3.11
N LYS A 65 -8.87 6.29 2.16
CA LYS A 65 -8.25 6.61 0.86
C LYS A 65 -9.07 6.21 -0.36
N TYR A 66 -10.21 5.56 -0.15
CA TYR A 66 -11.13 5.19 -1.22
C TYR A 66 -12.06 6.36 -1.54
N GLU A 67 -11.95 6.90 -2.74
CA GLU A 67 -12.78 7.98 -3.26
C GLU A 67 -13.16 7.75 -4.71
N ASN A 68 -14.39 8.08 -5.10
CA ASN A 68 -14.87 8.03 -6.48
C ASN A 68 -14.63 6.67 -7.16
N ASN A 69 -14.84 5.57 -6.45
CA ASN A 69 -14.59 4.19 -6.89
C ASN A 69 -13.12 3.86 -7.19
N ILE A 70 -12.20 4.60 -6.59
CA ILE A 70 -10.77 4.40 -6.78
C ILE A 70 -10.08 4.34 -5.44
N MET A 71 -9.21 3.36 -5.29
CA MET A 71 -8.31 3.25 -4.16
C MET A 71 -7.01 4.01 -4.43
N LYS A 72 -6.63 4.91 -3.53
CA LYS A 72 -5.39 5.68 -3.60
C LYS A 72 -4.45 5.30 -2.46
N TRP A 73 -3.64 4.29 -2.67
CA TRP A 73 -2.69 3.87 -1.66
C TRP A 73 -1.62 4.94 -1.40
N PRO A 74 -1.22 5.18 -0.15
CA PRO A 74 0.05 5.86 0.13
C PRO A 74 1.21 5.09 -0.51
N LYS A 75 2.19 5.79 -1.09
CA LYS A 75 3.32 5.17 -1.81
C LYS A 75 4.06 4.12 -0.98
N SER A 76 4.18 4.34 0.34
CA SER A 76 4.88 3.43 1.27
C SER A 76 4.21 2.08 1.51
N ILE A 77 2.95 1.91 1.12
CA ILE A 77 2.15 0.70 1.36
C ILE A 77 1.34 0.27 0.13
N THR A 78 1.62 0.84 -1.03
CA THR A 78 1.02 0.35 -2.28
C THR A 78 1.43 -1.10 -2.53
N PRO A 79 0.50 -1.97 -2.99
CA PRO A 79 0.83 -3.38 -3.22
C PRO A 79 1.85 -3.58 -4.36
N PHE A 80 1.85 -2.69 -5.36
CA PHE A 80 2.79 -2.64 -6.47
C PHE A 80 2.94 -1.20 -6.94
N ASP A 81 4.11 -0.83 -7.45
CA ASP A 81 4.34 0.48 -8.05
C ASP A 81 3.61 0.62 -9.38
N VAL A 82 3.59 -0.46 -10.17
CA VAL A 82 3.04 -0.45 -11.53
C VAL A 82 2.47 -1.81 -11.93
N VAL A 83 1.43 -1.82 -12.74
CA VAL A 83 0.93 -3.02 -13.41
C VAL A 83 1.17 -2.94 -14.91
N ILE A 84 1.61 -4.05 -15.51
CA ILE A 84 1.71 -4.23 -16.96
C ILE A 84 0.48 -5.00 -17.45
N ILE A 85 -0.25 -4.42 -18.38
CA ILE A 85 -1.52 -4.92 -18.88
C ILE A 85 -1.37 -5.22 -20.39
N PRO A 86 -0.98 -6.43 -20.76
CA PRO A 86 -0.95 -6.84 -22.18
C PRO A 86 -2.37 -7.10 -22.69
N SER A 87 -2.62 -6.66 -23.94
CA SER A 87 -3.74 -7.14 -24.74
C SER A 87 -3.39 -8.53 -25.25
N ILE A 88 -4.01 -9.55 -24.68
CA ILE A 88 -3.77 -10.95 -25.04
C ILE A 88 -4.77 -11.36 -26.11
N ASN A 89 -4.28 -11.98 -27.16
CA ASN A 89 -5.09 -12.59 -28.21
C ASN A 89 -4.74 -14.08 -28.30
N LYS A 90 -5.75 -14.95 -28.37
CA LYS A 90 -5.56 -16.41 -28.42
C LYS A 90 -4.63 -16.90 -29.54
N ASN A 91 -4.56 -16.14 -30.62
CA ASN A 91 -3.76 -16.49 -31.81
C ASN A 91 -2.42 -15.73 -31.89
N ASP A 92 -2.15 -14.80 -30.93
CA ASP A 92 -0.94 -13.98 -31.00
C ASP A 92 -0.50 -13.59 -29.56
N ASN A 93 0.67 -14.08 -29.19
CA ASN A 93 1.28 -13.82 -27.88
C ASN A 93 2.33 -12.69 -27.91
N GLU A 94 2.44 -11.92 -29.00
CA GLU A 94 3.49 -10.91 -29.17
C GLU A 94 3.45 -9.86 -28.03
N ASN A 95 2.26 -9.36 -27.70
CA ASN A 95 2.09 -8.41 -26.62
C ASN A 95 2.46 -8.99 -25.24
N LEU A 96 2.14 -10.25 -25.01
CA LEU A 96 2.52 -10.93 -23.75
C LEU A 96 4.04 -11.11 -23.66
N ILE A 97 4.70 -11.45 -24.77
CA ILE A 97 6.16 -11.56 -24.83
C ILE A 97 6.83 -10.19 -24.56
N LYS A 98 6.31 -9.12 -25.17
CA LYS A 98 6.78 -7.75 -24.92
C LYS A 98 6.57 -7.36 -23.44
N ALA A 99 5.40 -7.65 -22.89
CA ALA A 99 5.07 -7.37 -21.49
C ALA A 99 6.02 -8.10 -20.52
N LYS A 100 6.35 -9.36 -20.79
CA LYS A 100 7.32 -10.12 -19.99
C LYS A 100 8.73 -9.50 -20.03
N LYS A 101 9.16 -8.99 -21.19
CA LYS A 101 10.46 -8.29 -21.29
C LYS A 101 10.47 -7.00 -20.45
N ILE A 102 9.39 -6.21 -20.49
CA ILE A 102 9.25 -5.01 -19.68
C ILE A 102 9.25 -5.38 -18.19
N TYR A 103 8.51 -6.43 -17.80
CA TYR A 103 8.46 -6.94 -16.43
C TYR A 103 9.87 -7.25 -15.92
N GLU A 104 10.66 -8.02 -16.64
CA GLU A 104 12.03 -8.37 -16.25
C GLU A 104 12.95 -7.13 -16.15
N GLU A 105 12.77 -6.15 -17.03
CA GLU A 105 13.56 -4.92 -17.00
C GLU A 105 13.22 -4.05 -15.78
N LEU A 106 11.92 -3.90 -15.46
CA LEU A 106 11.48 -3.17 -14.26
C LEU A 106 11.94 -3.87 -12.97
N LYS A 107 11.88 -5.20 -12.93
CA LYS A 107 12.39 -5.98 -11.80
C LYS A 107 13.88 -5.76 -11.54
N LYS A 108 14.71 -5.70 -12.60
CA LYS A 108 16.14 -5.37 -12.47
C LYS A 108 16.39 -3.98 -11.91
N GLN A 109 15.43 -3.07 -12.07
CA GLN A 109 15.49 -1.70 -11.55
C GLN A 109 14.95 -1.59 -10.10
N ASN A 110 14.63 -2.72 -9.44
CA ASN A 110 14.01 -2.80 -8.10
C ASN A 110 12.66 -2.05 -8.01
N ILE A 111 11.86 -2.14 -9.08
CA ILE A 111 10.49 -1.62 -9.12
C ILE A 111 9.54 -2.78 -8.84
N ASP A 112 8.59 -2.59 -7.92
CA ASP A 112 7.55 -3.57 -7.61
C ASP A 112 6.49 -3.56 -8.71
N VAL A 113 6.51 -4.61 -9.54
CA VAL A 113 5.70 -4.69 -10.76
C VAL A 113 4.80 -5.92 -10.74
N LEU A 114 3.54 -5.72 -11.12
CA LEU A 114 2.56 -6.78 -11.39
C LEU A 114 2.43 -6.99 -12.90
N LEU A 115 2.47 -8.22 -13.37
CA LEU A 115 2.11 -8.59 -14.74
C LEU A 115 0.72 -9.24 -14.76
N ASP A 116 -0.25 -8.62 -15.44
CA ASP A 116 -1.57 -9.21 -15.65
C ASP A 116 -1.58 -10.08 -16.90
N ASP A 117 -1.14 -11.31 -16.77
CA ASP A 117 -1.06 -12.30 -17.85
C ASP A 117 -2.34 -13.13 -18.05
N VAL A 118 -3.44 -12.75 -17.39
CA VAL A 118 -4.73 -13.41 -17.54
C VAL A 118 -5.33 -13.10 -18.91
N ASP A 119 -5.85 -14.12 -19.61
CA ASP A 119 -6.61 -13.95 -20.86
C ASP A 119 -8.02 -13.42 -20.54
N GLU A 120 -8.14 -12.10 -20.45
CA GLU A 120 -9.35 -11.39 -20.11
C GLU A 120 -9.52 -10.13 -20.96
N ASN A 121 -10.75 -9.65 -21.09
CA ASN A 121 -11.06 -8.40 -21.76
C ASN A 121 -10.35 -7.21 -21.12
N MET A 122 -9.73 -6.35 -21.91
CA MET A 122 -8.99 -5.16 -21.45
C MET A 122 -9.81 -4.25 -20.54
N SER A 123 -11.11 -4.08 -20.83
CA SER A 123 -12.00 -3.25 -19.99
C SER A 123 -12.13 -3.82 -18.57
N ASN A 124 -12.16 -5.14 -18.42
CA ASN A 124 -12.21 -5.78 -17.12
C ASN A 124 -10.87 -5.65 -16.38
N LYS A 125 -9.76 -5.82 -17.10
CA LYS A 125 -8.41 -5.60 -16.55
C LYS A 125 -8.27 -4.19 -16.00
N PHE A 126 -8.67 -3.16 -16.74
CA PHE A 126 -8.61 -1.78 -16.25
C PHE A 126 -9.44 -1.57 -15.00
N LYS A 127 -10.71 -1.99 -15.00
CA LYS A 127 -11.60 -1.88 -13.82
C LYS A 127 -11.01 -2.58 -12.59
N LYS A 128 -10.45 -3.76 -12.78
CA LYS A 128 -9.80 -4.54 -11.71
C LYS A 128 -8.62 -3.78 -11.10
N HIS A 129 -7.74 -3.25 -11.93
CA HIS A 129 -6.56 -2.55 -11.44
C HIS A 129 -6.86 -1.15 -10.91
N ASP A 130 -7.86 -0.45 -11.44
CA ASP A 130 -8.37 0.79 -10.86
C ASP A 130 -8.98 0.54 -9.47
N LEU A 131 -9.70 -0.59 -9.28
CA LEU A 131 -10.25 -0.97 -7.98
C LEU A 131 -9.16 -1.40 -6.98
N ILE A 132 -8.14 -2.14 -7.42
CA ILE A 132 -6.97 -2.49 -6.59
C ILE A 132 -6.19 -1.23 -6.22
N GLY A 133 -6.18 -0.24 -7.09
CA GLY A 133 -5.53 1.06 -6.86
C GLY A 133 -4.02 1.05 -7.10
N ILE A 134 -3.55 0.22 -8.05
CA ILE A 134 -2.14 0.29 -8.47
C ILE A 134 -1.93 1.63 -9.18
N PRO A 135 -0.98 2.47 -8.73
CA PRO A 135 -0.92 3.88 -9.14
C PRO A 135 -0.59 4.09 -10.62
N TYR A 136 0.19 3.18 -11.21
CA TYR A 136 0.61 3.29 -12.60
C TYR A 136 0.30 2.02 -13.39
N GLN A 137 -0.04 2.21 -14.68
CA GLN A 137 -0.40 1.15 -15.61
C GLN A 137 0.41 1.31 -16.89
N ILE A 138 1.08 0.24 -17.33
CA ILE A 138 1.73 0.13 -18.64
C ILE A 138 0.87 -0.76 -19.52
N ILE A 139 0.33 -0.19 -20.58
CA ILE A 139 -0.56 -0.91 -21.50
C ILE A 139 0.27 -1.37 -22.70
N VAL A 140 0.23 -2.67 -22.98
CA VAL A 140 0.93 -3.27 -24.11
C VAL A 140 -0.10 -3.78 -25.10
N GLY A 141 -0.29 -3.04 -26.18
CA GLY A 141 -1.32 -3.32 -27.19
C GLY A 141 -0.88 -2.88 -28.60
N SER A 142 -1.83 -2.74 -29.50
CA SER A 142 -1.59 -2.39 -30.92
C SER A 142 -0.87 -1.05 -31.13
N LYS A 143 -0.97 -0.14 -30.18
CA LYS A 143 -0.27 1.16 -30.24
C LYS A 143 1.15 1.11 -29.66
N SER A 144 1.51 0.01 -29.02
CA SER A 144 2.84 -0.17 -28.42
C SER A 144 3.87 -0.51 -29.50
N THR A 145 4.97 0.24 -29.51
CA THR A 145 6.14 -0.04 -30.34
C THR A 145 7.22 -0.76 -29.53
N ASN A 146 8.40 -0.98 -30.13
CA ASN A 146 9.50 -1.65 -29.42
C ASN A 146 10.02 -0.85 -28.20
N ASN A 147 9.80 0.45 -28.16
CA ASN A 147 10.32 1.31 -27.08
C ASN A 147 9.31 2.33 -26.55
N ASN A 148 8.10 2.41 -27.09
CA ASN A 148 7.04 3.32 -26.65
C ASN A 148 5.80 2.52 -26.25
N PHE A 149 5.29 2.81 -25.05
CA PHE A 149 4.14 2.15 -24.45
C PHE A 149 3.12 3.17 -24.00
N GLU A 150 1.84 2.80 -23.97
CA GLU A 150 0.84 3.62 -23.32
C GLU A 150 1.03 3.51 -21.81
N PHE A 151 1.31 4.63 -21.19
CA PHE A 151 1.48 4.76 -19.73
C PHE A 151 0.34 5.60 -19.16
N LYS A 152 -0.27 5.13 -18.09
CA LYS A 152 -1.41 5.79 -17.44
C LYS A 152 -1.16 5.84 -15.93
N GLU A 153 -1.37 6.99 -15.34
CA GLU A 153 -1.56 7.14 -13.90
C GLU A 153 -3.05 6.97 -13.58
N VAL A 154 -3.38 6.38 -12.44
CA VAL A 154 -4.78 6.22 -12.02
C VAL A 154 -5.53 7.55 -12.12
N ASN A 155 -6.71 7.56 -12.73
CA ASN A 155 -7.53 8.74 -13.02
C ASN A 155 -6.99 9.74 -14.05
N THR A 156 -5.98 9.40 -14.81
CA THR A 156 -5.51 10.26 -15.90
C THR A 156 -5.72 9.59 -17.26
N GLU A 157 -5.57 10.36 -18.31
CA GLU A 157 -5.50 9.82 -19.66
C GLU A 157 -4.16 9.14 -19.90
N SER A 158 -4.15 8.14 -20.78
CA SER A 158 -2.92 7.47 -21.17
C SER A 158 -2.08 8.37 -22.07
N GLN A 159 -0.77 8.30 -21.92
CA GLN A 159 0.20 8.99 -22.77
C GLN A 159 1.26 8.00 -23.26
N ALA A 160 1.81 8.25 -24.45
CA ALA A 160 2.90 7.44 -24.98
C ALA A 160 4.22 7.83 -24.27
N MET A 161 4.92 6.85 -23.70
CA MET A 161 6.20 7.07 -23.02
C MET A 161 7.21 5.99 -23.37
N SER A 162 8.49 6.38 -23.42
CA SER A 162 9.57 5.40 -23.54
C SER A 162 9.77 4.63 -22.23
N LEU A 163 10.33 3.41 -22.31
CA LEU A 163 10.60 2.62 -21.11
C LEU A 163 11.56 3.33 -20.15
N SER A 164 12.54 4.06 -20.67
CA SER A 164 13.47 4.86 -19.85
C SER A 164 12.78 5.97 -19.07
N ASP A 165 11.83 6.67 -19.71
CA ASP A 165 11.07 7.73 -19.05
C ASP A 165 10.11 7.17 -18.00
N ILE A 166 9.49 6.02 -18.29
CA ILE A 166 8.66 5.29 -17.31
C ILE A 166 9.48 4.91 -16.08
N VAL A 167 10.66 4.30 -16.27
CA VAL A 167 11.56 3.95 -15.15
C VAL A 167 11.93 5.20 -14.33
N SER A 168 12.27 6.29 -15.00
CA SER A 168 12.61 7.55 -14.32
C SER A 168 11.44 8.08 -13.49
N LYS A 169 10.21 8.00 -14.03
CA LYS A 169 8.99 8.44 -13.33
C LYS A 169 8.63 7.56 -12.13
N LEU A 170 8.84 6.25 -12.23
CA LEU A 170 8.54 5.31 -11.13
C LEU A 170 9.52 5.42 -9.95
N LYS A 171 10.75 5.89 -10.20
CA LYS A 171 11.78 6.07 -9.16
C LYS A 171 11.66 7.40 -8.39
N ASN A 172 10.99 8.39 -8.94
CA ASN A 172 10.73 9.69 -8.31
C ASN A 172 9.45 9.66 -7.45
#